data_e0598f1a81c0cc6049da88f42151cb1a
#
_entry.id   e0598f1a81c0cc6049da88f42151cb1a
#
_cell.length_a   1.000
_cell.length_b   1.000
_cell.length_c   1.000
_cell.angle_alpha   90.00
_cell.angle_beta   90.00
_cell.angle_gamma   90.00
#
_symmetry.space_group_name_H-M   'P 1'
#
loop_
_entity.id
_entity.type
_entity.pdbx_description
1 polymer ?
#
loop_
_entity_poly.entity_id
_entity_poly.type
_entity_poly.pdbx_seq_one_letter_code
_entity_poly.pdbx_strand_id
1 'polypeptide(L)'
;MSDLKKYHGVIPAFYACYDEEGEISPERTRALVEYFIDKGVQGLYVNGSSGECIYQSVADRKVILEEVMKVAKGKLTIIAHVACNNTKDSIELAKHAEALGVDAIAAIPPIYFRLPEYSVAQLSLIHI
;
A
#
# COMPACT_ATOMS: atom_id res chain seq x y z
N MET A 1 12.82 -8.29 18.85
CA MET A 1 13.56 -7.48 17.86
C MET A 1 13.01 -7.82 16.48
N SER A 2 12.42 -6.88 15.76
CA SER A 2 11.91 -7.15 14.43
C SER A 2 13.06 -7.51 13.48
N ASP A 3 12.88 -8.57 12.68
CA ASP A 3 13.88 -8.92 11.66
C ASP A 3 13.85 -7.90 10.53
N LEU A 4 14.75 -6.92 10.59
CA LEU A 4 14.87 -5.88 9.57
C LEU A 4 15.46 -6.39 8.25
N LYS A 5 16.00 -7.60 8.21
CA LYS A 5 16.59 -8.18 6.99
C LYS A 5 15.56 -8.35 5.87
N LYS A 6 14.30 -8.58 6.22
CA LYS A 6 13.21 -8.71 5.23
C LYS A 6 12.95 -7.43 4.41
N TYR A 7 13.44 -6.29 4.86
CA TYR A 7 13.32 -5.01 4.15
C TYR A 7 14.56 -4.66 3.32
N HIS A 8 15.54 -5.56 3.22
CA HIS A 8 16.70 -5.37 2.36
C HIS A 8 16.42 -5.85 0.95
N GLY A 9 16.98 -5.16 -0.04
CA GLY A 9 16.85 -5.52 -1.44
C GLY A 9 15.97 -4.55 -2.22
N VAL A 10 15.48 -4.99 -3.36
CA VAL A 10 14.66 -4.18 -4.26
C VAL A 10 13.19 -4.32 -3.87
N ILE A 11 12.57 -3.20 -3.51
CA ILE A 11 11.15 -3.10 -3.16
C ILE A 11 10.53 -2.03 -4.08
N PRO A 12 10.10 -2.39 -5.30
CA PRO A 12 9.54 -1.43 -6.23
C PRO A 12 8.19 -0.89 -5.75
N ALA A 13 7.90 0.35 -6.17
CA ALA A 13 6.57 0.92 -6.05
C ALA A 13 5.63 0.20 -7.02
N PHE A 14 4.54 -0.33 -6.49
CA PHE A 14 3.55 -1.08 -7.26
C PHE A 14 2.58 -0.13 -7.96
N TYR A 15 2.42 -0.29 -9.26
CA TYR A 15 1.49 0.52 -10.06
C TYR A 15 0.06 0.00 -9.94
N ALA A 16 -0.92 0.90 -10.01
CA ALA A 16 -2.31 0.51 -10.20
C ALA A 16 -2.51 -0.09 -11.60
N CYS A 17 -3.31 -1.13 -11.67
CA CYS A 17 -3.61 -1.80 -12.93
C CYS A 17 -5.08 -1.61 -13.28
N TYR A 18 -5.33 -1.02 -14.43
CA TYR A 18 -6.69 -0.70 -14.89
C TYR A 18 -7.10 -1.60 -16.06
N ASP A 19 -8.40 -1.81 -16.21
CA ASP A 19 -8.99 -2.43 -17.40
C ASP A 19 -9.22 -1.38 -18.51
N GLU A 20 -9.96 -1.76 -19.55
CA GLU A 20 -10.26 -0.90 -20.69
C GLU A 20 -11.27 0.21 -20.36
N GLU A 21 -12.04 0.04 -19.30
CA GLU A 21 -13.02 0.99 -18.78
C GLU A 21 -12.40 1.98 -17.77
N GLY A 22 -11.13 1.75 -17.38
CA GLY A 22 -10.40 2.56 -16.40
C GLY A 22 -10.67 2.19 -14.95
N GLU A 23 -11.30 1.04 -14.69
CA GLU A 23 -11.52 0.51 -13.36
C GLU A 23 -10.35 -0.38 -12.91
N ILE A 24 -10.19 -0.56 -11.60
CA ILE A 24 -9.13 -1.43 -11.08
C ILE A 24 -9.35 -2.87 -11.56
N SER A 25 -8.33 -3.43 -12.21
CA SER A 25 -8.34 -4.79 -12.72
C SER A 25 -7.70 -5.78 -11.73
N PRO A 26 -8.47 -6.64 -11.07
CA PRO A 26 -7.94 -7.69 -10.21
C PRO A 26 -6.98 -8.64 -10.93
N GLU A 27 -7.31 -9.02 -12.16
CA GLU A 27 -6.51 -9.93 -12.96
C GLU A 27 -5.14 -9.34 -13.32
N ARG A 28 -5.12 -8.12 -13.84
CA ARG A 28 -3.88 -7.42 -14.20
C ARG A 28 -3.02 -7.13 -12.95
N THR A 29 -3.66 -6.83 -11.82
CA THR A 29 -2.98 -6.66 -10.54
C THR A 29 -2.23 -7.93 -10.15
N ARG A 30 -2.88 -9.09 -10.18
CA ARG A 30 -2.23 -10.38 -9.90
C ARG A 30 -1.10 -10.69 -10.87
N ALA A 31 -1.33 -10.49 -12.17
CA ALA A 31 -0.33 -10.73 -13.20
C ALA A 31 0.94 -9.87 -12.99
N LEU A 32 0.78 -8.61 -12.59
CA LEU A 32 1.91 -7.75 -12.28
C LEU A 32 2.67 -8.22 -11.03
N VAL A 33 1.99 -8.74 -10.01
CA VAL A 33 2.65 -9.34 -8.84
C VAL A 33 3.47 -10.57 -9.25
N GLU A 34 2.91 -11.46 -10.06
CA GLU A 34 3.60 -12.64 -10.58
C GLU A 34 4.86 -12.25 -11.36
N TYR A 35 4.75 -11.23 -12.21
CA TYR A 35 5.90 -10.68 -12.93
C TYR A 35 7.02 -10.23 -11.98
N PHE A 36 6.70 -9.51 -10.90
CA PHE A 36 7.71 -9.09 -9.93
C PHE A 36 8.32 -10.26 -9.15
N ILE A 37 7.53 -11.29 -8.83
CA ILE A 37 8.04 -12.52 -8.21
C ILE A 37 9.07 -13.18 -9.16
N ASP A 38 8.74 -13.31 -10.44
CA ASP A 38 9.65 -13.89 -11.44
C ASP A 38 10.93 -13.07 -11.64
N LYS A 39 10.87 -11.75 -11.43
CA LYS A 39 12.05 -10.88 -11.45
C LYS A 39 12.90 -10.94 -10.18
N GLY A 40 12.47 -11.64 -9.16
CA GLY A 40 13.23 -11.86 -7.94
C GLY A 40 13.33 -10.63 -7.03
N VAL A 41 12.33 -9.72 -7.04
CA VAL A 41 12.30 -8.58 -6.11
C VAL A 41 12.06 -9.06 -4.68
N GLN A 42 12.50 -8.28 -3.71
CA GLN A 42 12.36 -8.63 -2.28
C GLN A 42 10.96 -8.32 -1.74
N GLY A 43 10.31 -7.30 -2.25
CA GLY A 43 9.00 -6.89 -1.76
C GLY A 43 8.31 -5.93 -2.71
N LEU A 44 7.16 -5.40 -2.29
CA LEU A 44 6.38 -4.40 -3.04
C LEU A 44 5.91 -3.29 -2.09
N TYR A 45 5.97 -2.05 -2.57
CA TYR A 45 5.37 -0.90 -1.91
C TYR A 45 4.04 -0.56 -2.59
N VAL A 46 2.94 -0.94 -1.95
CA VAL A 46 1.59 -0.96 -2.55
C VAL A 46 0.79 0.28 -2.16
N ASN A 47 -0.02 0.80 -3.08
CA ASN A 47 -0.87 1.97 -2.90
C ASN A 47 -0.11 3.26 -2.55
N GLY A 48 1.13 3.39 -2.97
CA GLY A 48 1.89 4.64 -2.85
C GLY A 48 1.57 5.65 -3.96
N SER A 49 2.34 6.73 -4.00
CA SER A 49 2.16 7.80 -5.00
C SER A 49 2.32 7.29 -6.44
N SER A 50 3.29 6.41 -6.70
CA SER A 50 3.47 5.78 -8.01
C SER A 50 2.33 4.83 -8.38
N GLY A 51 1.61 4.32 -7.38
CA GLY A 51 0.37 3.55 -7.56
C GLY A 51 -0.87 4.42 -7.64
N GLU A 52 -0.72 5.74 -7.81
CA GLU A 52 -1.81 6.69 -8.03
C GLU A 52 -2.84 6.78 -6.88
N CYS A 53 -2.40 6.49 -5.64
CA CYS A 53 -3.29 6.42 -4.47
C CYS A 53 -4.16 7.67 -4.25
N ILE A 54 -3.71 8.82 -4.73
CA ILE A 54 -4.42 10.08 -4.59
C ILE A 54 -5.71 10.15 -5.44
N TYR A 55 -5.77 9.37 -6.53
CA TYR A 55 -6.91 9.33 -7.45
C TYR A 55 -7.86 8.16 -7.18
N GLN A 56 -7.50 7.27 -6.27
CA GLN A 56 -8.25 6.05 -5.98
C GLN A 56 -9.12 6.21 -4.75
N SER A 57 -10.30 5.60 -4.79
CA SER A 57 -11.15 5.46 -3.61
C SER A 57 -10.55 4.52 -2.56
N VAL A 58 -11.05 4.58 -1.34
CA VAL A 58 -10.71 3.61 -0.29
C VAL A 58 -11.04 2.18 -0.75
N ALA A 59 -12.15 2.01 -1.45
CA ALA A 59 -12.57 0.71 -1.98
C ALA A 59 -11.57 0.15 -3.00
N ASP A 60 -11.13 0.96 -3.97
CA ASP A 60 -10.15 0.55 -4.97
C ASP A 60 -8.82 0.15 -4.35
N ARG A 61 -8.34 0.94 -3.39
CA ARG A 61 -7.10 0.67 -2.66
C ARG A 61 -7.17 -0.64 -1.86
N LYS A 62 -8.34 -0.98 -1.31
CA LYS A 62 -8.58 -2.28 -0.67
C LYS A 62 -8.51 -3.42 -1.67
N VAL A 63 -9.19 -3.29 -2.81
CA VAL A 63 -9.15 -4.31 -3.89
C VAL A 63 -7.71 -4.55 -4.35
N ILE A 64 -6.95 -3.49 -4.63
CA ILE A 64 -5.54 -3.62 -5.04
C ILE A 64 -4.74 -4.41 -4.01
N LEU A 65 -4.83 -4.04 -2.73
CA LEU A 65 -4.06 -4.70 -1.67
C LEU A 65 -4.48 -6.16 -1.48
N GLU A 66 -5.77 -6.46 -1.54
CA GLU A 66 -6.31 -7.82 -1.47
C GLU A 66 -5.76 -8.70 -2.60
N GLU A 67 -5.78 -8.19 -3.84
CA GLU A 67 -5.28 -8.93 -4.99
C GLU A 67 -3.76 -9.15 -4.93
N VAL A 68 -3.02 -8.14 -4.48
CA VAL A 68 -1.58 -8.29 -4.21
C VAL A 68 -1.34 -9.38 -3.17
N MET A 69 -2.05 -9.36 -2.05
CA MET A 69 -1.85 -10.31 -0.96
C MET A 69 -2.23 -11.75 -1.33
N LYS A 70 -3.20 -11.95 -2.22
CA LYS A 70 -3.55 -13.31 -2.73
C LYS A 70 -2.36 -14.01 -3.37
N VAL A 71 -1.47 -13.27 -4.04
CA VAL A 71 -0.34 -13.82 -4.79
C VAL A 71 0.98 -13.70 -4.01
N ALA A 72 1.20 -12.57 -3.33
CA ALA A 72 2.48 -12.20 -2.73
C ALA A 72 2.68 -12.72 -1.30
N LYS A 73 1.58 -13.05 -0.57
CA LYS A 73 1.68 -13.44 0.84
C LYS A 73 2.63 -14.63 1.05
N GLY A 74 3.61 -14.43 1.92
CA GLY A 74 4.63 -15.44 2.21
C GLY A 74 5.74 -15.58 1.15
N LYS A 75 5.67 -14.80 0.05
CA LYS A 75 6.68 -14.80 -1.01
C LYS A 75 7.45 -13.48 -1.08
N LEU A 76 6.77 -12.36 -0.83
CA LEU A 76 7.32 -11.01 -0.90
C LEU A 76 7.03 -10.25 0.38
N THR A 77 7.92 -9.34 0.75
CA THR A 77 7.66 -8.34 1.80
C THR A 77 6.70 -7.29 1.27
N ILE A 78 5.56 -7.08 1.95
CA ILE A 78 4.54 -6.12 1.51
C ILE A 78 4.48 -4.94 2.47
N ILE A 79 4.70 -3.75 1.92
CA ILE A 79 4.53 -2.47 2.60
C ILE A 79 3.30 -1.79 2.00
N ALA A 80 2.24 -1.60 2.79
CA ALA A 80 1.02 -0.96 2.33
C ALA A 80 1.00 0.53 2.72
N HIS A 81 0.87 1.40 1.74
CA HIS A 81 0.64 2.82 2.00
C HIS A 81 -0.83 3.06 2.32
N VAL A 82 -1.11 3.65 3.48
CA VAL A 82 -2.46 3.80 4.02
C VAL A 82 -2.91 5.25 4.17
N ALA A 83 -2.04 6.22 3.87
CA ALA A 83 -2.37 7.63 4.05
C ALA A 83 -3.47 8.11 3.09
N CYS A 84 -4.38 8.91 3.64
CA CYS A 84 -5.37 9.72 2.96
C CYS A 84 -5.33 11.14 3.52
N ASN A 85 -5.98 12.10 2.84
CA ASN A 85 -6.09 13.45 3.37
C ASN A 85 -6.99 13.53 4.61
N ASN A 86 -7.88 12.56 4.80
CA ASN A 86 -8.67 12.46 6.02
C ASN A 86 -8.20 11.27 6.88
N THR A 87 -8.18 11.49 8.19
CA THR A 87 -7.69 10.50 9.16
C THR A 87 -8.57 9.26 9.24
N LYS A 88 -9.88 9.39 9.06
CA LYS A 88 -10.82 8.26 9.14
C LYS A 88 -10.51 7.21 8.08
N ASP A 89 -10.31 7.63 6.83
CA ASP A 89 -9.97 6.74 5.72
C ASP A 89 -8.59 6.11 5.91
N SER A 90 -7.64 6.88 6.45
CA SER A 90 -6.31 6.35 6.78
C SER A 90 -6.38 5.23 7.83
N ILE A 91 -7.19 5.41 8.87
CA ILE A 91 -7.43 4.38 9.90
C ILE A 91 -8.10 3.15 9.28
N GLU A 92 -9.08 3.34 8.42
CA GLU A 92 -9.78 2.25 7.75
C GLU A 92 -8.83 1.41 6.90
N LEU A 93 -7.97 2.05 6.11
CA LEU A 93 -6.97 1.36 5.30
C LEU A 93 -5.90 0.68 6.15
N ALA A 94 -5.47 1.29 7.27
CA ALA A 94 -4.51 0.69 8.18
C ALA A 94 -5.06 -0.60 8.81
N LYS A 95 -6.29 -0.59 9.29
CA LYS A 95 -6.96 -1.79 9.85
C LYS A 95 -7.15 -2.88 8.79
N HIS A 96 -7.49 -2.50 7.58
CA HIS A 96 -7.61 -3.45 6.46
C HIS A 96 -6.25 -4.10 6.13
N ALA A 97 -5.19 -3.31 6.05
CA ALA A 97 -3.85 -3.81 5.81
C ALA A 97 -3.37 -4.76 6.92
N GLU A 98 -3.63 -4.40 8.19
CA GLU A 98 -3.34 -5.27 9.35
C GLU A 98 -4.09 -6.60 9.25
N ALA A 99 -5.39 -6.57 8.94
CA ALA A 99 -6.20 -7.78 8.80
C ALA A 99 -5.72 -8.71 7.69
N LEU A 100 -5.16 -8.18 6.61
CA LEU A 100 -4.54 -8.96 5.53
C LEU A 100 -3.17 -9.53 5.93
N GLY A 101 -2.53 -8.97 6.96
CA GLY A 101 -1.24 -9.41 7.45
C GLY A 101 -0.07 -8.94 6.61
N VAL A 102 -0.07 -7.67 6.18
CA VAL A 102 1.08 -7.04 5.54
C VAL A 102 2.27 -6.93 6.50
N ASP A 103 3.47 -6.77 5.97
CA ASP A 103 4.69 -6.69 6.79
C ASP A 103 4.89 -5.33 7.45
N ALA A 104 4.42 -4.28 6.82
CA ALA A 104 4.46 -2.92 7.32
C ALA A 104 3.40 -2.04 6.68
N ILE A 105 3.08 -0.94 7.33
CA ILE A 105 2.34 0.17 6.74
C ILE A 105 3.24 1.40 6.59
N ALA A 106 2.89 2.26 5.63
CA ALA A 106 3.53 3.55 5.42
C ALA A 106 2.47 4.64 5.26
N ALA A 107 2.79 5.83 5.71
CA ALA A 107 1.92 6.98 5.58
C ALA A 107 2.72 8.25 5.32
N ILE A 108 2.32 9.00 4.30
CA ILE A 108 2.78 10.39 4.12
C ILE A 108 1.83 11.33 4.84
N PRO A 109 2.27 12.52 5.26
CA PRO A 109 1.37 13.55 5.76
C PRO A 109 0.29 13.93 4.74
N PRO A 110 -0.88 14.44 5.17
CA PRO A 110 -1.88 14.96 4.26
C PRO A 110 -1.30 16.02 3.31
N ILE A 111 -1.70 15.94 2.06
CA ILE A 111 -1.25 16.85 1.00
C ILE A 111 -2.21 18.01 0.82
N TYR A 112 -1.82 19.00 0.04
CA TYR A 112 -2.52 20.21 -0.33
C TYR A 112 -2.47 21.32 0.73
N PHE A 113 -2.94 21.09 1.96
CA PHE A 113 -2.81 22.06 3.04
C PHE A 113 -1.58 21.75 3.90
N ARG A 114 -0.80 22.78 4.24
CA ARG A 114 0.28 22.67 5.20
C ARG A 114 -0.30 22.62 6.61
N LEU A 115 -0.33 21.43 7.18
CA LEU A 115 -0.82 21.21 8.53
C LEU A 115 0.22 21.59 9.59
N PRO A 116 -0.23 22.00 10.80
CA PRO A 116 0.66 22.15 11.95
C PRO A 116 1.35 20.83 12.32
N GLU A 117 2.57 20.91 12.84
CA GLU A 117 3.37 19.72 13.19
C GLU A 117 2.65 18.80 14.19
N TYR A 118 1.93 19.35 15.15
CA TYR A 118 1.17 18.55 16.12
C TYR A 118 0.07 17.70 15.46
N SER A 119 -0.57 18.19 14.40
CA SER A 119 -1.59 17.44 13.67
C SER A 119 -0.97 16.26 12.90
N VAL A 120 0.22 16.45 12.33
CA VAL A 120 0.97 15.38 11.68
C VAL A 120 1.42 14.33 12.69
N ALA A 121 1.90 14.78 13.86
CA ALA A 121 2.28 13.87 14.95
C ALA A 121 1.09 13.05 15.46
N GLN A 122 -0.08 13.67 15.64
CA GLN A 122 -1.29 12.96 16.04
C GLN A 122 -1.72 11.90 15.01
N LEU A 123 -1.67 12.22 13.72
CA LEU A 123 -1.96 11.27 12.66
C LEU A 123 -1.02 10.05 12.74
N SER A 124 0.27 10.28 12.94
CA SER A 124 1.26 9.21 13.05
C SER A 124 1.02 8.33 14.29
N LEU A 125 0.64 8.91 15.41
CA LEU A 125 0.34 8.16 16.64
C LEU A 125 -0.89 7.25 16.52
N ILE A 126 -1.86 7.60 15.70
CA ILE A 126 -3.06 6.77 15.45
C ILE A 126 -2.70 5.48 14.68
N HIS A 127 -1.63 5.49 13.90
CA HIS A 127 -1.17 4.34 13.12
C HIS A 127 -0.26 3.38 13.90
N ILE A 128 0.17 3.77 15.09
CA ILE A 128 1.00 2.95 15.97
C ILE A 128 0.12 2.07 16.87
#